data_e254f9e6026477ee3b5fba98ccf73cfb
#
_entry.id   e254f9e6026477ee3b5fba98ccf73cfb
#
_cell.length_a   1.000
_cell.length_b   1.000
_cell.length_c   1.000
_cell.angle_alpha   90.00
_cell.angle_beta   90.00
_cell.angle_gamma   90.00
#
_symmetry.space_group_name_H-M   'P 1'
#
loop_
_entity.id
_entity.type
_entity.pdbx_description
1 polymer ?
#
loop_
_entity_poly.entity_id
_entity_poly.type
_entity_poly.pdbx_seq_one_letter_code
_entity_poly.pdbx_strand_id
1 'polypeptide(L)'
;MKELIEKIENWAEERNLINGSTPQKQFIKLMEEFGKLCAGISKNNIDMIKDSIGDCFVVMVILNKQVGKQSRGMEFFSFGNPDMSDFTIDEIVSDLADYAAHGYERPFPVVLGLSNIADVYQLNFEDCIRQAYNEIKDRKGKMINGVFVKEADLGAKND
;
A
#
# COMPACT_ATOMS: atom_id res chain seq x y z
N MET A 1 14.55 -1.08 3.47
CA MET A 1 13.15 -0.90 3.90
C MET A 1 12.93 0.36 4.76
N LYS A 2 13.59 0.54 5.92
CA LYS A 2 13.35 1.68 6.83
C LYS A 2 13.41 3.06 6.15
N GLU A 3 14.49 3.34 5.41
CA GLU A 3 14.65 4.60 4.66
C GLU A 3 13.53 4.83 3.64
N LEU A 4 13.03 3.77 3.03
CA LEU A 4 11.95 3.86 2.05
C LEU A 4 10.61 4.21 2.72
N ILE A 5 10.34 3.65 3.90
CA ILE A 5 9.17 4.00 4.71
C ILE A 5 9.22 5.48 5.12
N GLU A 6 10.37 5.95 5.62
CA GLU A 6 10.56 7.36 5.98
C GLU A 6 10.32 8.30 4.78
N LYS A 7 10.78 7.92 3.59
CA LYS A 7 10.52 8.68 2.36
C LYS A 7 9.04 8.74 2.00
N ILE A 8 8.32 7.63 2.15
CA ILE A 8 6.87 7.58 1.90
C ILE A 8 6.11 8.43 2.93
N GLU A 9 6.47 8.35 4.22
CA GLU A 9 5.88 9.16 5.28
C GLU A 9 6.06 10.66 5.00
N ASN A 10 7.28 11.10 4.68
CA ASN A 10 7.60 12.49 4.36
C ASN A 10 6.81 12.97 3.13
N TRP A 11 6.77 12.15 2.07
CA TRP A 11 5.99 12.43 0.87
C TRP A 11 4.51 12.63 1.18
N ALA A 12 3.94 11.79 2.06
CA ALA A 12 2.55 11.88 2.46
C ALA A 12 2.25 13.11 3.32
N GLU A 13 3.17 13.49 4.22
CA GLU A 13 3.08 14.72 5.04
C GLU A 13 3.11 15.97 4.17
N GLU A 14 4.07 16.08 3.24
CA GLU A 14 4.20 17.22 2.31
C GLU A 14 2.93 17.44 1.47
N ARG A 15 2.18 16.39 1.18
CA ARG A 15 0.94 16.42 0.39
C ARG A 15 -0.32 16.47 1.23
N ASN A 16 -0.15 16.66 2.53
CA ASN A 16 -1.24 16.73 3.51
C ASN A 16 -2.15 15.46 3.52
N LEU A 17 -1.60 14.31 3.16
CA LEU A 17 -2.35 13.04 3.19
C LEU A 17 -2.61 12.58 4.61
N ILE A 18 -1.72 12.89 5.54
CA ILE A 18 -1.86 12.46 6.94
C ILE A 18 -3.01 13.19 7.63
N ASN A 19 -3.06 14.53 7.55
CA ASN A 19 -4.07 15.33 8.23
C ASN A 19 -5.28 15.69 7.33
N GLY A 20 -5.11 15.70 6.03
CA GLY A 20 -6.16 16.06 5.06
C GLY A 20 -7.03 14.89 4.61
N SER A 21 -6.71 13.67 5.01
CA SER A 21 -7.51 12.47 4.76
C SER A 21 -7.90 11.81 6.09
N THR A 22 -8.58 10.67 6.03
CA THR A 22 -8.95 9.88 7.21
C THR A 22 -8.50 8.43 7.04
N PRO A 23 -8.28 7.68 8.14
CA PRO A 23 -7.95 6.26 8.05
C PRO A 23 -8.96 5.46 7.21
N GLN A 24 -10.25 5.75 7.33
CA GLN A 24 -11.30 5.08 6.56
C GLN A 24 -11.16 5.33 5.04
N LYS A 25 -10.83 6.56 4.63
CA LYS A 25 -10.59 6.89 3.21
C LYS A 25 -9.32 6.21 2.69
N GLN A 26 -8.27 6.15 3.51
CA GLN A 26 -7.07 5.41 3.14
C GLN A 26 -7.32 3.90 3.08
N PHE A 27 -8.16 3.36 3.95
CA PHE A 27 -8.55 1.95 3.85
C PHE A 27 -9.35 1.65 2.58
N ILE A 28 -10.26 2.53 2.17
CA ILE A 28 -10.94 2.40 0.87
C ILE A 28 -9.92 2.41 -0.27
N LYS A 29 -8.90 3.28 -0.19
CA LYS A 29 -7.80 3.29 -1.17
C LYS A 29 -7.01 1.98 -1.16
N LEU A 30 -6.73 1.42 0.02
CA LEU A 30 -6.09 0.11 0.12
C LEU A 30 -6.92 -0.98 -0.56
N MET A 31 -8.24 -0.97 -0.38
CA MET A 31 -9.15 -1.93 -1.05
C MET A 31 -9.13 -1.77 -2.57
N GLU A 32 -9.03 -0.54 -3.08
CA GLU A 32 -8.88 -0.28 -4.52
C GLU A 32 -7.58 -0.91 -5.06
N GLU A 33 -6.45 -0.68 -4.39
CA GLU A 33 -5.15 -1.24 -4.82
C GLU A 33 -5.10 -2.77 -4.66
N PHE A 34 -5.69 -3.29 -3.59
CA PHE A 34 -5.83 -4.73 -3.42
C PHE A 34 -6.71 -5.37 -4.49
N GLY A 35 -7.77 -4.69 -4.94
CA GLY A 35 -8.58 -5.11 -6.08
C GLY A 35 -7.78 -5.17 -7.39
N LYS A 36 -6.86 -4.22 -7.62
CA LYS A 36 -5.93 -4.27 -8.76
C LYS A 36 -4.96 -5.45 -8.63
N LEU A 37 -4.47 -5.75 -7.42
CA LEU A 37 -3.65 -6.93 -7.16
C LEU A 37 -4.40 -8.21 -7.54
N CYS A 38 -5.63 -8.36 -7.09
CA CYS A 38 -6.49 -9.50 -7.43
C CYS A 38 -6.70 -9.60 -8.96
N ALA A 39 -6.90 -8.46 -9.64
CA ALA A 39 -7.02 -8.43 -11.10
C ALA A 39 -5.72 -8.84 -11.81
N GLY A 40 -4.57 -8.42 -11.29
CA GLY A 40 -3.25 -8.82 -11.77
C GLY A 40 -3.03 -10.33 -11.65
N ILE A 41 -3.36 -10.90 -10.49
CA ILE A 41 -3.28 -12.34 -10.21
C ILE A 41 -4.20 -13.12 -11.18
N SER A 42 -5.46 -12.71 -11.27
CA SER A 42 -6.44 -13.35 -12.16
C SER A 42 -6.03 -13.40 -13.63
N LYS A 43 -5.28 -12.38 -14.08
CA LYS A 43 -4.80 -12.25 -15.47
C LYS A 43 -3.37 -12.75 -15.66
N ASN A 44 -2.72 -13.21 -14.60
CA ASN A 44 -1.29 -13.54 -14.57
C ASN A 44 -0.41 -12.39 -15.13
N ASN A 45 -0.76 -11.15 -14.76
CA ASN A 45 -0.06 -9.94 -15.21
C ASN A 45 0.96 -9.51 -14.14
N ILE A 46 2.21 -9.89 -14.35
CA ILE A 46 3.31 -9.69 -13.41
C ILE A 46 3.57 -8.19 -13.12
N ASP A 47 3.50 -7.34 -14.13
CA ASP A 47 3.70 -5.89 -13.96
C ASP A 47 2.61 -5.28 -13.08
N MET A 48 1.34 -5.66 -13.30
CA MET A 48 0.22 -5.23 -12.47
C MET A 48 0.33 -5.75 -11.03
N ILE A 49 0.77 -7.00 -10.84
CA ILE A 49 0.99 -7.58 -9.52
C ILE A 49 2.08 -6.78 -8.77
N LYS A 50 3.21 -6.55 -9.44
CA LYS A 50 4.34 -5.79 -8.88
C LYS A 50 3.93 -4.38 -8.44
N ASP A 51 3.25 -3.66 -9.33
CA ASP A 51 2.74 -2.30 -9.09
C ASP A 51 1.77 -2.27 -7.91
N SER A 52 0.78 -3.16 -7.92
CA SER A 52 -0.25 -3.21 -6.88
C SER A 52 0.28 -3.61 -5.50
N ILE A 53 1.29 -4.49 -5.41
CA ILE A 53 1.96 -4.81 -4.14
C ILE A 53 2.59 -3.53 -3.56
N GLY A 54 3.32 -2.78 -4.38
CA GLY A 54 3.95 -1.54 -3.97
C GLY A 54 2.93 -0.47 -3.54
N ASP A 55 1.86 -0.29 -4.31
CA ASP A 55 0.79 0.66 -4.01
C ASP A 55 0.05 0.31 -2.72
N CYS A 56 -0.28 -0.97 -2.48
CA CYS A 56 -0.85 -1.42 -1.22
C CYS A 56 0.04 -1.05 -0.03
N PHE A 57 1.34 -1.32 -0.13
CA PHE A 57 2.28 -1.00 0.94
C PHE A 57 2.38 0.50 1.20
N VAL A 58 2.45 1.33 0.16
CA VAL A 58 2.46 2.81 0.29
C VAL A 58 1.23 3.30 1.06
N VAL A 59 0.04 2.82 0.70
CA VAL A 59 -1.20 3.20 1.39
C VAL A 59 -1.18 2.74 2.85
N MET A 60 -0.65 1.55 3.15
CA MET A 60 -0.52 1.04 4.51
C MET A 60 0.45 1.88 5.36
N VAL A 61 1.56 2.38 4.81
CA VAL A 61 2.47 3.32 5.49
C VAL A 61 1.72 4.59 5.89
N ILE A 62 0.94 5.16 4.96
CA ILE A 62 0.14 6.37 5.22
C ILE A 62 -0.89 6.10 6.33
N LEU A 63 -1.61 5.00 6.23
CA LEU A 63 -2.63 4.60 7.19
C LEU A 63 -2.06 4.40 8.59
N ASN A 64 -0.92 3.69 8.68
CA ASN A 64 -0.21 3.47 9.94
C ASN A 64 0.26 4.79 10.57
N LYS A 65 0.74 5.73 9.78
CA LYS A 65 1.11 7.09 10.24
C LYS A 65 -0.11 7.87 10.75
N GLN A 66 -1.26 7.77 10.09
CA GLN A 66 -2.50 8.45 10.50
C GLN A 66 -3.02 7.97 11.86
N VAL A 67 -2.88 6.69 12.18
CA VAL A 67 -3.29 6.16 13.50
C VAL A 67 -2.23 6.34 14.60
N GLY A 68 -1.16 7.07 14.30
CA GLY A 68 -0.14 7.45 15.28
C GLY A 68 0.77 6.30 15.71
N LYS A 69 0.84 5.23 14.93
CA LYS A 69 1.73 4.11 15.20
C LYS A 69 3.07 4.31 14.48
N GLN A 70 4.15 3.96 15.17
CA GLN A 70 5.44 3.86 14.50
C GLN A 70 5.43 2.64 13.57
N SER A 71 5.98 2.81 12.37
CA SER A 71 6.04 1.75 11.32
C SER A 71 6.95 0.56 11.70
N ARG A 72 7.22 0.36 12.99
CA ARG A 72 8.14 -0.65 13.53
C ARG A 72 7.83 -2.09 13.16
N GLY A 73 6.58 -2.40 12.79
CA GLY A 73 6.22 -3.75 12.32
C GLY A 73 6.37 -3.92 10.81
N MET A 74 6.58 -2.82 10.08
CA MET A 74 6.65 -2.85 8.60
C MET A 74 8.08 -2.94 8.07
N GLU A 75 9.10 -2.84 8.94
CA GLU A 75 10.51 -2.82 8.56
C GLU A 75 11.12 -4.23 8.39
N PHE A 76 10.48 -5.27 8.93
CA PHE A 76 11.11 -6.58 9.14
C PHE A 76 11.03 -7.56 7.96
N PHE A 77 10.57 -7.10 6.79
CA PHE A 77 10.34 -7.95 5.63
C PHE A 77 11.54 -8.07 4.70
N SER A 78 12.66 -8.57 5.22
CA SER A 78 13.84 -8.91 4.40
C SER A 78 14.05 -10.42 4.23
N PHE A 79 13.15 -11.24 4.75
CA PHE A 79 13.36 -12.68 4.74
C PHE A 79 12.12 -13.35 4.13
N GLY A 80 12.24 -13.76 2.87
CA GLY A 80 11.30 -14.71 2.27
C GLY A 80 11.19 -15.94 3.17
N ASN A 81 9.98 -16.36 3.47
CA ASN A 81 9.74 -17.63 4.16
C ASN A 81 9.64 -18.71 3.06
N PRO A 82 10.63 -19.61 2.93
CA PRO A 82 10.67 -20.56 1.82
C PRO A 82 9.59 -21.65 1.88
N ASP A 83 8.74 -21.65 2.91
CA ASP A 83 7.77 -22.72 3.16
C ASP A 83 6.29 -22.27 3.01
N MET A 84 6.03 -21.19 2.28
CA MET A 84 4.69 -20.61 2.11
C MET A 84 4.04 -20.97 0.76
N SER A 85 4.27 -22.20 0.26
CA SER A 85 3.66 -22.69 -1.00
C SER A 85 2.13 -22.73 -0.98
N ASP A 86 1.52 -22.68 0.19
CA ASP A 86 0.07 -22.80 0.41
C ASP A 86 -0.62 -21.48 0.77
N PHE A 87 0.10 -20.34 0.71
CA PHE A 87 -0.48 -19.03 1.03
C PHE A 87 -1.56 -18.63 0.02
N THR A 88 -2.74 -18.32 0.52
CA THR A 88 -3.91 -17.98 -0.29
C THR A 88 -4.31 -16.53 -0.18
N ILE A 89 -4.98 -16.02 -1.22
CA ILE A 89 -5.54 -14.66 -1.22
C ILE A 89 -6.59 -14.51 -0.09
N ASP A 90 -7.25 -15.58 0.31
CA ASP A 90 -8.27 -15.61 1.37
C ASP A 90 -7.68 -15.24 2.72
N GLU A 91 -6.42 -15.61 2.98
CA GLU A 91 -5.72 -15.24 4.22
C GLU A 91 -5.49 -13.73 4.28
N ILE A 92 -5.08 -13.09 3.17
CA ILE A 92 -4.94 -11.63 3.13
C ILE A 92 -6.30 -10.94 3.31
N VAL A 93 -7.37 -11.47 2.73
CA VAL A 93 -8.72 -10.91 2.90
C VAL A 93 -9.14 -10.97 4.37
N SER A 94 -8.87 -12.09 5.04
CA SER A 94 -9.09 -12.23 6.48
C SER A 94 -8.27 -11.22 7.30
N ASP A 95 -6.98 -11.08 6.97
CA ASP A 95 -6.08 -10.14 7.64
C ASP A 95 -6.49 -8.68 7.41
N LEU A 96 -6.96 -8.33 6.23
CA LEU A 96 -7.50 -7.00 5.91
C LEU A 96 -8.76 -6.69 6.73
N ALA A 97 -9.64 -7.69 6.92
CA ALA A 97 -10.83 -7.55 7.75
C ALA A 97 -10.45 -7.36 9.23
N ASP A 98 -9.49 -8.14 9.74
CA ASP A 98 -8.96 -8.00 11.09
C ASP A 98 -8.26 -6.64 11.30
N TYR A 99 -7.47 -6.22 10.32
CA TYR A 99 -6.80 -4.91 10.33
C TYR A 99 -7.80 -3.76 10.46
N ALA A 100 -8.91 -3.80 9.70
CA ALA A 100 -9.98 -2.81 9.80
C ALA A 100 -10.72 -2.90 11.16
N ALA A 101 -11.04 -4.10 11.62
CA ALA A 101 -11.76 -4.33 12.88
C ALA A 101 -10.99 -3.85 14.11
N HIS A 102 -9.65 -3.85 14.04
CA HIS A 102 -8.77 -3.40 15.12
C HIS A 102 -8.24 -1.96 14.92
N GLY A 103 -8.94 -1.11 14.16
CA GLY A 103 -8.60 0.29 14.00
C GLY A 103 -7.27 0.54 13.30
N TYR A 104 -6.86 -0.37 12.43
CA TYR A 104 -5.64 -0.28 11.63
C TYR A 104 -4.32 -0.35 12.43
N GLU A 105 -4.37 -0.98 13.60
CA GLU A 105 -3.22 -1.04 14.51
C GLU A 105 -2.26 -2.19 14.23
N ARG A 106 -2.67 -3.20 13.44
CA ARG A 106 -1.93 -4.43 13.19
C ARG A 106 -1.63 -4.66 11.71
N PRO A 107 -0.74 -3.86 11.09
CA PRO A 107 -0.44 -3.97 9.66
C PRO A 107 0.34 -5.25 9.30
N PHE A 108 1.04 -5.87 10.26
CA PHE A 108 1.99 -6.94 10.03
C PHE A 108 1.43 -8.13 9.24
N PRO A 109 0.27 -8.72 9.57
CA PRO A 109 -0.25 -9.88 8.81
C PRO A 109 -0.49 -9.54 7.34
N VAL A 110 -1.12 -8.38 7.05
CA VAL A 110 -1.37 -7.94 5.68
C VAL A 110 -0.07 -7.73 4.91
N VAL A 111 0.94 -7.09 5.53
CA VAL A 111 2.25 -6.87 4.90
C VAL A 111 2.96 -8.19 4.64
N LEU A 112 2.89 -9.16 5.57
CA LEU A 112 3.42 -10.51 5.37
C LEU A 112 2.74 -11.18 4.17
N GLY A 113 1.42 -11.08 4.07
CA GLY A 113 0.67 -11.60 2.93
C GLY A 113 1.11 -11.01 1.59
N LEU A 114 1.30 -9.69 1.52
CA LEU A 114 1.82 -9.02 0.32
C LEU A 114 3.24 -9.49 -0.05
N SER A 115 4.10 -9.68 0.97
CA SER A 115 5.46 -10.23 0.76
C SER A 115 5.41 -11.65 0.22
N ASN A 116 4.53 -12.50 0.74
CA ASN A 116 4.36 -13.88 0.28
C ASN A 116 3.85 -13.93 -1.18
N ILE A 117 2.93 -13.03 -1.57
CA ILE A 117 2.55 -12.92 -2.99
C ILE A 117 3.75 -12.53 -3.85
N ALA A 118 4.57 -11.57 -3.43
CA ALA A 118 5.78 -11.22 -4.18
C ALA A 118 6.68 -12.46 -4.38
N ASP A 119 6.91 -13.26 -3.34
CA ASP A 119 7.73 -14.48 -3.42
C ASP A 119 7.13 -15.51 -4.37
N VAL A 120 5.81 -15.75 -4.33
CA VAL A 120 5.10 -16.67 -5.25
C VAL A 120 5.33 -16.29 -6.72
N TYR A 121 5.35 -14.97 -7.01
CA TYR A 121 5.60 -14.45 -8.36
C TYR A 121 7.07 -14.14 -8.65
N GLN A 122 7.99 -14.59 -7.78
CA GLN A 122 9.44 -14.38 -7.91
C GLN A 122 9.83 -12.89 -8.02
N LEU A 123 9.08 -12.03 -7.32
CA LEU A 123 9.33 -10.61 -7.23
C LEU A 123 10.08 -10.28 -5.94
N ASN A 124 10.96 -9.28 -5.99
CA ASN A 124 11.54 -8.72 -4.78
C ASN A 124 10.56 -7.72 -4.16
N PHE A 125 10.15 -7.96 -2.93
CA PHE A 125 9.14 -7.14 -2.24
C PHE A 125 9.58 -5.67 -2.08
N GLU A 126 10.85 -5.42 -1.69
CA GLU A 126 11.35 -4.05 -1.56
C GLU A 126 11.41 -3.32 -2.92
N ASP A 127 11.70 -4.03 -4.01
CA ASP A 127 11.70 -3.46 -5.35
C ASP A 127 10.30 -3.07 -5.82
N CYS A 128 9.26 -3.82 -5.43
CA CYS A 128 7.87 -3.43 -5.68
C CYS A 128 7.55 -2.07 -5.02
N ILE A 129 7.93 -1.91 -3.75
CA ILE A 129 7.68 -0.69 -2.99
C ILE A 129 8.52 0.47 -3.54
N ARG A 130 9.77 0.22 -3.91
CA ARG A 130 10.67 1.21 -4.51
C ARG A 130 10.14 1.72 -5.84
N GLN A 131 9.57 0.84 -6.66
CA GLN A 131 8.91 1.23 -7.90
C GLN A 131 7.73 2.15 -7.61
N ALA A 132 6.80 1.75 -6.76
CA ALA A 132 5.63 2.55 -6.39
C ALA A 132 6.04 3.93 -5.84
N TYR A 133 7.05 4.00 -4.95
CA TYR A 133 7.57 5.27 -4.46
C TYR A 133 8.14 6.15 -5.59
N ASN A 134 8.90 5.57 -6.51
CA ASN A 134 9.47 6.32 -7.64
C ASN A 134 8.39 6.91 -8.56
N GLU A 135 7.25 6.25 -8.68
CA GLU A 135 6.12 6.73 -9.48
C GLU A 135 5.36 7.88 -8.81
N ILE A 136 5.34 7.91 -7.47
CA ILE A 136 4.59 8.92 -6.73
C ILE A 136 5.42 10.10 -6.26
N LYS A 137 6.74 9.96 -6.03
CA LYS A 137 7.61 10.96 -5.38
C LYS A 137 7.51 12.36 -5.98
N ASP A 138 7.40 12.46 -7.31
CA ASP A 138 7.31 13.72 -8.05
C ASP A 138 5.86 14.11 -8.41
N ARG A 139 4.88 13.31 -7.96
CA ARG A 139 3.46 13.52 -8.27
C ARG A 139 2.95 14.79 -7.59
N LYS A 140 2.43 15.71 -8.39
CA LYS A 140 1.78 16.94 -7.94
C LYS A 140 0.26 16.76 -7.87
N GLY A 141 -0.40 17.50 -6.98
CA GLY A 141 -1.84 17.45 -6.81
C GLY A 141 -2.30 18.23 -5.58
N LYS A 142 -3.59 18.14 -5.28
CA LYS A 142 -4.22 18.81 -4.14
C LYS A 142 -5.16 17.86 -3.40
N MET A 143 -5.30 18.08 -2.09
CA MET A 143 -6.32 17.41 -1.30
C MET A 143 -7.68 18.07 -1.55
N ILE A 144 -8.66 17.28 -2.01
CA ILE A 144 -10.04 17.73 -2.23
C ILE A 144 -10.96 16.75 -1.50
N ASN A 145 -11.71 17.25 -0.52
CA ASN A 145 -12.64 16.42 0.27
C ASN A 145 -11.99 15.15 0.88
N GLY A 146 -10.73 15.26 1.30
CA GLY A 146 -9.98 14.17 1.92
C GLY A 146 -9.45 13.12 0.93
N VAL A 147 -9.45 13.42 -0.36
CA VAL A 147 -8.86 12.59 -1.42
C VAL A 147 -7.78 13.39 -2.14
N PHE A 148 -6.63 12.77 -2.37
CA PHE A 148 -5.56 13.40 -3.17
C PHE A 148 -5.92 13.32 -4.65
N VAL A 149 -6.13 14.46 -5.29
CA VAL A 149 -6.42 14.58 -6.72
C VAL A 149 -5.14 15.02 -7.45
N LYS A 150 -4.72 14.24 -8.42
CA LYS A 150 -3.53 14.55 -9.24
C LYS A 150 -3.75 15.86 -10.01
N GLU A 151 -2.67 16.62 -10.23
CA GLU A 151 -2.74 17.88 -10.98
C GLU A 151 -3.34 17.70 -12.38
N ALA A 152 -3.02 16.57 -13.05
CA ALA A 152 -3.57 16.23 -14.36
C ALA A 152 -5.11 16.03 -14.33
N ASP A 153 -5.68 15.63 -13.20
CA ASP A 153 -7.10 15.35 -13.05
C ASP A 153 -7.90 16.60 -12.55
N LEU A 154 -7.19 17.67 -12.14
CA LEU A 154 -7.82 18.90 -11.65
C LEU A 154 -8.52 19.69 -12.74
N GLY A 155 -8.13 19.51 -14.01
CA GLY A 155 -8.74 20.18 -15.17
C GLY A 155 -9.92 19.43 -15.80
N ALA A 156 -10.15 18.18 -15.44
CA ALA A 156 -11.16 17.31 -16.07
C ALA A 156 -12.57 17.43 -15.47
N LYS A 157 -12.79 18.29 -14.47
CA LYS A 157 -14.10 18.44 -13.78
C LYS A 157 -14.89 19.69 -14.16
N ASN A 158 -14.65 20.30 -15.30
CA ASN A 158 -15.38 21.47 -15.78
C ASN A 158 -16.04 21.28 -17.16
N ASP A 159 -16.50 20.09 -17.47
CA ASP A 159 -17.42 19.87 -18.59
C ASP A 159 -18.63 19.07 -18.15
#